data_17e6ddf5549812f0ffbc5807bb5ac77c
#
_entry.id   17e6ddf5549812f0ffbc5807bb5ac77c
#
_cell.length_a   1.000
_cell.length_b   1.000
_cell.length_c   1.000
_cell.angle_alpha   90.00
_cell.angle_beta   90.00
_cell.angle_gamma   90.00
#
_symmetry.space_group_name_H-M   'P 1'
#
loop_
_entity.id
_entity.type
_entity.pdbx_description
1 polymer ?
#
loop_
_entity_poly.entity_id
_entity_poly.type
_entity_poly.pdbx_seq_one_letter_code
_entity_poly.pdbx_strand_id
1 'polypeptide(L)'
;MNIRTILPKDKFDVESVEKLAKRSNDELREILPELMEWLQDGNWPISKPVENLLLRFGVELIPYIQYVFQTRDPQWEYFMLSGLIPRLPLECLRMLKPDLERIIECPTDSEILEELDDVIVPMLNQL
;
A
#
# COMPACT_ATOMS: atom_id res chain seq x y z
N MET A 1 18.44 8.78 -17.59
CA MET A 1 17.18 8.17 -18.01
C MET A 1 16.10 8.51 -17.00
N ASN A 2 14.94 8.96 -17.49
CA ASN A 2 13.81 9.26 -16.62
C ASN A 2 13.22 7.95 -16.07
N ILE A 3 13.09 7.84 -14.76
CA ILE A 3 12.54 6.66 -14.08
C ILE A 3 11.14 6.32 -14.60
N ARG A 4 10.36 7.31 -15.04
CA ARG A 4 9.01 7.09 -15.55
C ARG A 4 8.95 6.31 -16.86
N THR A 5 10.07 6.19 -17.58
CA THR A 5 10.12 5.39 -18.81
C THR A 5 10.08 3.89 -18.54
N ILE A 6 10.35 3.47 -17.30
CA ILE A 6 10.33 2.06 -16.90
C ILE A 6 9.21 1.75 -15.92
N LEU A 7 8.18 2.61 -15.84
CA LEU A 7 6.98 2.28 -15.09
C LEU A 7 6.26 1.08 -15.71
N PRO A 8 5.60 0.25 -14.89
CA PRO A 8 4.83 -0.87 -15.42
C PRO A 8 3.77 -0.38 -16.42
N LYS A 9 3.60 -1.14 -17.49
CA LYS A 9 2.64 -0.81 -18.56
C LYS A 9 1.26 -1.41 -18.31
N ASP A 10 1.22 -2.53 -17.59
CA ASP A 10 -0.01 -3.22 -17.25
C ASP A 10 0.22 -4.11 -16.03
N LYS A 11 -0.84 -4.78 -15.58
CA LYS A 11 -0.81 -5.62 -14.37
C LYS A 11 0.04 -6.89 -14.51
N PHE A 12 0.50 -7.21 -15.71
CA PHE A 12 1.34 -8.37 -15.98
C PHE A 12 2.82 -8.00 -16.13
N ASP A 13 3.16 -6.72 -16.11
CA ASP A 13 4.49 -6.21 -16.45
C ASP A 13 5.48 -6.35 -15.28
N VAL A 14 5.70 -7.58 -14.84
CA VAL A 14 6.65 -7.89 -13.76
C VAL A 14 8.08 -7.53 -14.19
N GLU A 15 8.39 -7.62 -15.47
CA GLU A 15 9.72 -7.30 -15.98
C GLU A 15 10.11 -5.86 -15.68
N SER A 16 9.21 -4.91 -15.88
CA SER A 16 9.48 -3.50 -15.52
C SER A 16 9.74 -3.33 -14.04
N VAL A 17 9.00 -4.04 -13.19
CA VAL A 17 9.22 -3.98 -11.73
C VAL A 17 10.60 -4.52 -11.39
N GLU A 18 11.06 -5.57 -12.05
CA GLU A 18 12.41 -6.11 -11.85
C GLU A 18 13.48 -5.07 -12.21
N LYS A 19 13.25 -4.30 -13.27
CA LYS A 19 14.14 -3.20 -13.65
C LYS A 19 14.14 -2.10 -12.61
N LEU A 20 12.96 -1.74 -12.08
CA LEU A 20 12.84 -0.76 -11.01
C LEU A 20 13.57 -1.20 -9.75
N ALA A 21 13.56 -2.51 -9.46
CA ALA A 21 14.21 -3.06 -8.28
C ALA A 21 15.73 -2.80 -8.27
N LYS A 22 16.31 -2.54 -9.42
CA LYS A 22 17.75 -2.25 -9.56
C LYS A 22 18.08 -0.77 -9.46
N ARG A 23 17.06 0.08 -9.32
CA ARG A 23 17.25 1.53 -9.23
C ARG A 23 17.38 1.97 -7.77
N SER A 24 17.94 3.16 -7.59
CA SER A 24 18.15 3.71 -6.24
C SER A 24 16.83 4.14 -5.61
N ASN A 25 16.82 4.24 -4.28
CA ASN A 25 15.67 4.75 -3.56
C ASN A 25 15.35 6.20 -3.96
N ASP A 26 16.37 7.02 -4.21
CA ASP A 26 16.13 8.41 -4.65
C ASP A 26 15.35 8.48 -5.95
N GLU A 27 15.66 7.59 -6.90
CA GLU A 27 14.92 7.51 -8.16
C GLU A 27 13.49 7.02 -7.93
N LEU A 28 13.33 5.98 -7.10
CA LEU A 28 12.01 5.41 -6.84
C LEU A 28 11.08 6.35 -6.07
N ARG A 29 11.64 7.25 -5.24
CA ARG A 29 10.81 8.22 -4.50
C ARG A 29 9.95 9.07 -5.43
N GLU A 30 10.42 9.34 -6.63
CA GLU A 30 9.66 10.14 -7.60
C GLU A 30 8.38 9.46 -8.07
N ILE A 31 8.32 8.12 -7.98
CA ILE A 31 7.21 7.34 -8.51
C ILE A 31 6.43 6.58 -7.43
N LEU A 32 6.61 6.91 -6.16
CA LEU A 32 5.88 6.22 -5.08
C LEU A 32 4.36 6.30 -5.27
N PRO A 33 3.76 7.46 -5.66
CA PRO A 33 2.31 7.49 -5.89
C PRO A 33 1.86 6.50 -6.98
N GLU A 34 2.61 6.41 -8.07
CA GLU A 34 2.27 5.50 -9.17
C GLU A 34 2.42 4.04 -8.74
N LEU A 35 3.43 3.73 -7.94
CA LEU A 35 3.61 2.37 -7.43
C LEU A 35 2.47 1.96 -6.50
N MET A 36 1.98 2.88 -5.66
CA MET A 36 0.86 2.60 -4.77
C MET A 36 -0.40 2.20 -5.54
N GLU A 37 -0.63 2.78 -6.72
CA GLU A 37 -1.79 2.47 -7.54
C GLU A 37 -1.83 1.01 -8.00
N TRP A 38 -0.68 0.36 -8.13
CA TRP A 38 -0.61 -1.05 -8.51
C TRP A 38 -1.03 -2.00 -7.38
N LEU A 39 -1.31 -1.47 -6.19
CA LEU A 39 -1.81 -2.26 -5.06
C LEU A 39 -3.33 -2.22 -4.93
N GLN A 40 -4.05 -1.64 -5.89
CA GLN A 40 -5.52 -1.58 -5.87
C GLN A 40 -6.16 -2.95 -5.95
N ASP A 41 -5.48 -3.92 -6.55
CA ASP A 41 -5.93 -5.32 -6.58
C ASP A 41 -4.74 -6.23 -6.30
N GLY A 42 -4.74 -6.83 -5.13
CA GLY A 42 -3.67 -7.74 -4.69
C GLY A 42 -3.57 -9.02 -5.50
N ASN A 43 -4.58 -9.31 -6.33
CA ASN A 43 -4.56 -10.49 -7.20
C ASN A 43 -3.81 -10.25 -8.52
N TRP A 44 -3.49 -9.00 -8.84
CA TRP A 44 -2.69 -8.71 -10.02
C TRP A 44 -1.28 -9.29 -9.88
N PRO A 45 -0.72 -9.90 -10.93
CA PRO A 45 0.64 -10.47 -10.86
C PRO A 45 1.70 -9.50 -10.39
N ILE A 46 1.55 -8.21 -10.73
CA ILE A 46 2.50 -7.16 -10.40
C ILE A 46 2.43 -6.72 -8.92
N SER A 47 1.33 -6.99 -8.24
CA SER A 47 1.07 -6.45 -6.89
C SER A 47 2.16 -6.83 -5.89
N LYS A 48 2.50 -8.11 -5.78
CA LYS A 48 3.50 -8.58 -4.82
C LYS A 48 4.90 -8.02 -5.12
N PRO A 49 5.39 -8.03 -6.36
CA PRO A 49 6.67 -7.39 -6.67
C PRO A 49 6.70 -5.90 -6.34
N VAL A 50 5.63 -5.16 -6.63
CA VAL A 50 5.54 -3.72 -6.29
C VAL A 50 5.56 -3.53 -4.77
N GLU A 51 4.82 -4.36 -4.04
CA GLU A 51 4.81 -4.34 -2.57
C GLU A 51 6.23 -4.51 -2.02
N ASN A 52 7.01 -5.43 -2.59
CA ASN A 52 8.40 -5.64 -2.18
C ASN A 52 9.27 -4.41 -2.40
N LEU A 53 9.05 -3.65 -3.48
CA LEU A 53 9.76 -2.38 -3.70
C LEU A 53 9.39 -1.36 -2.63
N LEU A 54 8.10 -1.23 -2.33
CA LEU A 54 7.62 -0.24 -1.38
C LEU A 54 8.14 -0.48 0.03
N LEU A 55 8.38 -1.73 0.40
CA LEU A 55 8.91 -2.06 1.73
C LEU A 55 10.26 -1.40 2.04
N ARG A 56 11.00 -0.95 1.03
CA ARG A 56 12.27 -0.25 1.24
C ARG A 56 12.12 1.08 1.97
N PHE A 57 10.93 1.69 1.93
CA PHE A 57 10.74 3.07 2.34
C PHE A 57 10.20 3.25 3.76
N GLY A 58 9.60 2.22 4.34
CA GLY A 58 9.16 2.27 5.74
C GLY A 58 8.26 3.48 6.02
N VAL A 59 8.66 4.31 6.98
CA VAL A 59 7.86 5.47 7.41
C VAL A 59 7.62 6.50 6.30
N GLU A 60 8.44 6.53 5.28
CA GLU A 60 8.23 7.43 4.14
C GLU A 60 6.92 7.13 3.42
N LEU A 61 6.37 5.91 3.57
CA LEU A 61 5.12 5.52 2.93
C LEU A 61 3.89 6.06 3.63
N ILE A 62 4.01 6.51 4.86
CA ILE A 62 2.83 6.90 5.67
C ILE A 62 1.92 7.90 4.94
N PRO A 63 2.41 9.01 4.37
CA PRO A 63 1.52 9.93 3.67
C PRO A 63 0.80 9.29 2.49
N TYR A 64 1.47 8.40 1.78
CA TYR A 64 0.87 7.71 0.62
C TYR A 64 -0.19 6.70 1.05
N ILE A 65 0.05 5.99 2.15
CA ILE A 65 -0.94 5.06 2.73
C ILE A 65 -2.16 5.84 3.23
N GLN A 66 -1.93 6.96 3.91
CA GLN A 66 -3.02 7.81 4.38
C GLN A 66 -3.86 8.36 3.22
N TYR A 67 -3.22 8.66 2.08
CA TYR A 67 -3.95 9.05 0.88
C TYR A 67 -4.91 7.94 0.44
N VAL A 68 -4.47 6.68 0.45
CA VAL A 68 -5.35 5.55 0.12
C VAL A 68 -6.57 5.52 1.03
N PHE A 69 -6.37 5.68 2.34
CA PHE A 69 -7.50 5.71 3.28
C PHE A 69 -8.44 6.89 3.03
N GLN A 70 -7.92 8.01 2.55
CA GLN A 70 -8.73 9.19 2.22
C GLN A 70 -9.60 8.97 0.98
N THR A 71 -9.20 8.09 0.07
CA THR A 71 -10.03 7.75 -1.10
C THR A 71 -11.29 7.01 -0.72
N ARG A 72 -11.29 6.34 0.43
CA ARG A 72 -12.38 5.48 0.92
C ARG A 72 -12.76 4.38 -0.07
N ASP A 73 -11.78 3.95 -0.88
CA ASP A 73 -11.91 2.81 -1.78
C ASP A 73 -11.67 1.54 -0.97
N PRO A 74 -12.73 0.76 -0.66
CA PRO A 74 -12.60 -0.35 0.29
C PRO A 74 -11.76 -1.49 -0.25
N GLN A 75 -11.73 -1.70 -1.55
CA GLN A 75 -10.90 -2.75 -2.15
C GLN A 75 -9.43 -2.39 -2.03
N TRP A 76 -9.07 -1.14 -2.36
CA TRP A 76 -7.69 -0.67 -2.23
C TRP A 76 -7.25 -0.70 -0.76
N GLU A 77 -8.11 -0.22 0.13
CA GLU A 77 -7.86 -0.29 1.57
C GLU A 77 -7.63 -1.74 2.04
N TYR A 78 -8.48 -2.66 1.60
CA TYR A 78 -8.35 -4.07 1.96
C TYR A 78 -7.00 -4.64 1.54
N PHE A 79 -6.57 -4.42 0.31
CA PHE A 79 -5.29 -4.96 -0.16
C PHE A 79 -4.09 -4.28 0.49
N MET A 80 -4.21 -3.01 0.88
CA MET A 80 -3.18 -2.36 1.69
C MET A 80 -3.10 -2.99 3.07
N LEU A 81 -4.25 -3.22 3.71
CA LEU A 81 -4.34 -3.76 5.06
C LEU A 81 -3.91 -5.22 5.14
N SER A 82 -4.19 -6.00 4.10
CA SER A 82 -3.86 -7.43 4.10
C SER A 82 -2.49 -7.74 3.50
N GLY A 83 -1.93 -6.85 2.70
CA GLY A 83 -0.67 -7.07 1.99
C GLY A 83 0.50 -6.25 2.51
N LEU A 84 0.52 -4.96 2.22
CA LEU A 84 1.65 -4.10 2.53
C LEU A 84 1.79 -3.80 4.03
N ILE A 85 0.73 -3.32 4.65
CA ILE A 85 0.78 -2.80 6.02
C ILE A 85 1.28 -3.84 7.04
N PRO A 86 0.84 -5.11 7.00
CA PRO A 86 1.33 -6.11 7.96
C PRO A 86 2.83 -6.39 7.86
N ARG A 87 3.45 -6.06 6.73
CA ARG A 87 4.88 -6.28 6.49
C ARG A 87 5.73 -5.09 6.89
N LEU A 88 5.12 -3.97 7.26
CA LEU A 88 5.83 -2.77 7.69
C LEU A 88 6.25 -2.88 9.16
N PRO A 89 7.30 -2.13 9.58
CA PRO A 89 7.68 -2.07 11.00
C PRO A 89 6.53 -1.57 11.89
N LEU A 90 6.52 -1.99 13.15
CA LEU A 90 5.48 -1.58 14.10
C LEU A 90 5.36 -0.06 14.25
N GLU A 91 6.45 0.69 14.11
CA GLU A 91 6.36 2.15 14.19
C GLU A 91 5.46 2.72 13.09
N CYS A 92 5.44 2.09 11.91
CA CYS A 92 4.55 2.50 10.84
C CYS A 92 3.09 2.25 11.22
N LEU A 93 2.80 1.08 11.80
CA LEU A 93 1.46 0.75 12.27
C LEU A 93 1.00 1.74 13.34
N ARG A 94 1.89 2.12 14.27
CA ARG A 94 1.56 3.11 15.30
C ARG A 94 1.22 4.47 14.69
N MET A 95 1.94 4.87 13.65
CA MET A 95 1.65 6.11 12.95
C MET A 95 0.33 6.07 12.20
N LEU A 96 -0.11 4.87 11.78
CA LEU A 96 -1.39 4.69 11.08
C LEU A 96 -2.56 4.42 12.03
N LYS A 97 -2.29 4.28 13.33
CA LYS A 97 -3.33 3.94 14.30
C LYS A 97 -4.58 4.82 14.22
N PRO A 98 -4.46 6.17 14.12
CA PRO A 98 -5.66 7.00 13.99
C PRO A 98 -6.49 6.67 12.76
N ASP A 99 -5.84 6.36 11.64
CA ASP A 99 -6.53 5.98 10.40
C ASP A 99 -7.25 4.65 10.56
N LEU A 100 -6.61 3.67 11.21
CA LEU A 100 -7.21 2.37 11.46
C LEU A 100 -8.41 2.49 12.41
N GLU A 101 -8.29 3.30 13.44
CA GLU A 101 -9.37 3.54 14.39
C GLU A 101 -10.57 4.24 13.72
N ARG A 102 -10.31 5.15 12.77
CA ARG A 102 -11.38 5.81 12.01
C ARG A 102 -12.24 4.78 11.28
N ILE A 103 -11.59 3.79 10.63
CA ILE A 103 -12.33 2.77 9.88
C ILE A 103 -13.16 1.89 10.83
N ILE A 104 -12.66 1.62 12.03
CA ILE A 104 -13.42 0.85 13.03
C ILE A 104 -14.58 1.64 13.59
N GLU A 105 -14.35 2.91 13.95
CA GLU A 105 -15.34 3.75 14.66
C GLU A 105 -16.34 4.40 13.73
N CYS A 106 -15.91 4.80 12.53
CA CYS A 106 -16.72 5.54 11.57
C CYS A 106 -16.54 4.99 10.15
N PRO A 107 -16.83 3.70 9.92
CA PRO A 107 -16.67 3.13 8.58
C PRO A 107 -17.72 3.63 7.60
N THR A 108 -17.37 3.69 6.32
CA THR A 108 -18.36 3.87 5.26
C THR A 108 -19.12 2.55 5.06
N ASP A 109 -20.30 2.60 4.40
CA ASP A 109 -21.07 1.39 4.11
C ASP A 109 -20.22 0.39 3.31
N SER A 110 -19.44 0.88 2.36
CA SER A 110 -18.57 0.03 1.54
C SER A 110 -17.47 -0.63 2.37
N GLU A 111 -16.90 0.09 3.33
CA GLU A 111 -15.89 -0.45 4.23
C GLU A 111 -16.49 -1.55 5.13
N ILE A 112 -17.73 -1.39 5.55
CA ILE A 112 -18.43 -2.42 6.31
C ILE A 112 -18.63 -3.68 5.46
N LEU A 113 -19.06 -3.52 4.20
CA LEU A 113 -19.27 -4.65 3.29
C LEU A 113 -17.99 -5.44 3.02
N GLU A 114 -16.84 -4.78 3.01
CA GLU A 114 -15.55 -5.46 2.82
C GLU A 114 -15.01 -6.08 4.11
N GLU A 115 -15.72 -5.91 5.22
CA GLU A 115 -15.33 -6.50 6.50
C GLU A 115 -13.90 -6.13 6.92
N LEU A 116 -13.53 -4.86 6.73
CA LEU A 116 -12.18 -4.37 7.02
C LEU A 116 -11.82 -4.51 8.51
N ASP A 117 -12.81 -4.49 9.40
CA ASP A 117 -12.60 -4.68 10.82
C ASP A 117 -11.92 -6.03 11.12
N ASP A 118 -12.23 -7.08 10.36
CA ASP A 118 -11.62 -8.40 10.56
C ASP A 118 -10.10 -8.36 10.38
N VAL A 119 -9.60 -7.46 9.53
CA VAL A 119 -8.17 -7.29 9.29
C VAL A 119 -7.56 -6.31 10.28
N ILE A 120 -8.28 -5.25 10.61
CA ILE A 120 -7.77 -4.14 11.43
C ILE A 120 -7.69 -4.47 12.92
N VAL A 121 -8.70 -5.13 13.48
CA VAL A 121 -8.73 -5.42 14.92
C VAL A 121 -7.50 -6.17 15.39
N PRO A 122 -7.04 -7.25 14.71
CA PRO A 122 -5.81 -7.92 15.13
C PRO A 122 -4.57 -7.02 15.08
N MET A 123 -4.52 -6.07 14.14
CA MET A 123 -3.42 -5.11 14.06
C MET A 123 -3.41 -4.17 15.25
N LEU A 124 -4.57 -3.62 15.61
CA LEU A 124 -4.69 -2.72 16.74
C LEU A 124 -4.32 -3.40 18.05
N ASN A 125 -4.59 -4.69 18.16
CA ASN A 125 -4.25 -5.46 19.36
C ASN A 125 -2.74 -5.65 19.53
N GLN A 126 -1.94 -5.42 18.51
CA GLN A 126 -0.49 -5.46 18.57
C GLN A 126 0.14 -4.14 19.03
N LEU A 127 -0.63 -3.08 19.10
CA LEU A 127 -0.12 -1.73 19.40
C LEU A 127 -0.33 -1.30 20.89
#